data_52efd83f4d5dd86dc47fa657748f7b71
#
_entry.id   52efd83f4d5dd86dc47fa657748f7b71
#
_cell.length_a   1.000
_cell.length_b   1.000
_cell.length_c   1.000
_cell.angle_alpha   90.00
_cell.angle_beta   90.00
_cell.angle_gamma   90.00
#
_symmetry.space_group_name_H-M   'P 1'
#
loop_
_entity.id
_entity.type
_entity.pdbx_description
1 polymer ?
#
loop_
_entity_poly.entity_id
_entity_poly.type
_entity_poly.pdbx_seq_one_letter_code
_entity_poly.pdbx_strand_id
1 'polypeptide(L)'
;FHTNNLWFDLVALREVLRQRDGVLGLPLIRNAKTVNPADSTTTPVVQIECAMGAAIEAFEGASAIEVPRSRFLPVKTTNDLMVLRSDAYEVDVAGQLNATVGQVCVVELDPKYYKTIHQFEQRVSQGAPSLRQAQRLVVHGDWTFGADVVVKGEVTLADAGVASQVPDGTLLE
;
A
#
# COMPACT_ATOMS: atom_id res chain seq x y z
N PHE A 1 -1.30 -13.99 2.76
CA PHE A 1 -0.24 -13.01 2.53
C PHE A 1 1.06 -13.49 3.16
N HIS A 2 2.18 -13.24 2.47
CA HIS A 2 3.51 -13.46 2.99
C HIS A 2 4.05 -12.13 3.54
N THR A 3 4.53 -12.15 4.79
CA THR A 3 5.04 -10.93 5.47
C THR A 3 6.48 -10.57 5.07
N ASN A 4 7.13 -11.39 4.25
CA ASN A 4 8.56 -11.33 3.90
C ASN A 4 9.53 -11.42 5.09
N ASN A 5 9.06 -11.96 6.22
CA ASN A 5 9.92 -12.35 7.33
C ASN A 5 10.22 -13.84 7.21
N LEU A 6 11.50 -14.17 7.08
CA LEU A 6 11.98 -15.53 6.90
C LEU A 6 13.02 -15.86 7.97
N TRP A 7 12.89 -17.03 8.56
CA TRP A 7 13.82 -17.57 9.54
C TRP A 7 14.47 -18.81 8.94
N PHE A 8 15.79 -18.81 8.83
CA PHE A 8 16.52 -19.90 8.24
C PHE A 8 17.43 -20.57 9.26
N ASP A 9 17.42 -21.92 9.28
CA ASP A 9 18.51 -22.68 9.82
C ASP A 9 19.72 -22.56 8.87
N LEU A 10 20.79 -21.94 9.34
CA LEU A 10 21.97 -21.69 8.50
C LEU A 10 22.73 -22.96 8.12
N VAL A 11 22.58 -24.04 8.90
CA VAL A 11 23.20 -25.34 8.59
C VAL A 11 22.44 -25.99 7.44
N ALA A 12 21.09 -25.99 7.53
CA ALA A 12 20.23 -26.48 6.45
C ALA A 12 20.39 -25.67 5.16
N LEU A 13 20.48 -24.33 5.27
CA LEU A 13 20.68 -23.47 4.12
C LEU A 13 22.01 -23.79 3.41
N ARG A 14 23.11 -23.92 4.16
CA ARG A 14 24.41 -24.29 3.61
C ARG A 14 24.37 -25.63 2.89
N GLU A 15 23.70 -26.61 3.45
CA GLU A 15 23.59 -27.94 2.84
C GLU A 15 22.79 -27.92 1.55
N VAL A 16 21.63 -27.24 1.52
CA VAL A 16 20.83 -27.08 0.31
C VAL A 16 21.60 -26.35 -0.80
N LEU A 17 22.32 -25.28 -0.45
CA LEU A 17 23.16 -24.57 -1.41
C LEU A 17 24.28 -25.44 -1.96
N ARG A 18 24.94 -26.26 -1.11
CA ARG A 18 25.99 -27.21 -1.53
C ARG A 18 25.44 -28.25 -2.53
N GLN A 19 24.22 -28.73 -2.30
CA GLN A 19 23.57 -29.73 -3.17
C GLN A 19 23.09 -29.14 -4.50
N ARG A 20 22.87 -27.84 -4.56
CA ARG A 20 22.30 -27.12 -5.70
C ARG A 20 23.27 -26.14 -6.35
N ASP A 21 24.56 -26.39 -6.26
CA ASP A 21 25.61 -25.55 -6.85
C ASP A 21 25.51 -24.05 -6.50
N GLY A 22 25.10 -23.75 -5.27
CA GLY A 22 24.97 -22.39 -4.76
C GLY A 22 23.67 -21.66 -5.11
N VAL A 23 22.70 -22.34 -5.73
CA VAL A 23 21.45 -21.72 -6.18
C VAL A 23 20.24 -22.37 -5.51
N LEU A 24 19.37 -21.58 -4.87
CA LEU A 24 18.14 -22.09 -4.26
C LEU A 24 17.06 -22.51 -5.32
N GLY A 25 17.17 -22.00 -6.55
CA GLY A 25 16.21 -22.27 -7.62
C GLY A 25 14.86 -21.57 -7.43
N LEU A 26 14.87 -20.37 -6.85
CA LEU A 26 13.65 -19.59 -6.61
C LEU A 26 13.02 -19.15 -7.95
N PRO A 27 11.68 -19.11 -8.04
CA PRO A 27 10.98 -18.63 -9.23
C PRO A 27 11.35 -17.19 -9.56
N LEU A 28 11.62 -16.92 -10.85
CA LEU A 28 11.86 -15.58 -11.34
C LEU A 28 10.54 -14.83 -11.55
N ILE A 29 10.48 -13.61 -11.05
CA ILE A 29 9.40 -12.67 -11.29
C ILE A 29 9.89 -11.61 -12.28
N ARG A 30 9.12 -11.39 -13.33
CA ARG A 30 9.40 -10.39 -14.36
C ARG A 30 8.38 -9.27 -14.24
N ASN A 31 8.85 -8.06 -13.91
CA ASN A 31 8.02 -6.87 -13.80
C ASN A 31 8.34 -5.90 -14.95
N ALA A 32 7.34 -5.55 -15.75
CA ALA A 32 7.46 -4.49 -16.73
C ALA A 32 7.50 -3.14 -16.01
N LYS A 33 8.49 -2.33 -16.35
CA LYS A 33 8.74 -1.00 -15.80
C LYS A 33 9.12 -0.04 -16.94
N THR A 34 9.29 1.23 -16.60
CA THR A 34 9.94 2.22 -17.45
C THR A 34 11.20 2.74 -16.76
N VAL A 35 12.16 3.24 -17.54
CA VAL A 35 13.42 3.80 -17.02
C VAL A 35 13.14 4.91 -16.00
N ASN A 36 12.16 5.77 -16.27
CA ASN A 36 11.66 6.74 -15.32
C ASN A 36 10.30 6.28 -14.80
N PRO A 37 10.18 5.87 -13.52
CA PRO A 37 8.90 5.41 -12.96
C PRO A 37 7.80 6.48 -12.93
N ALA A 38 8.19 7.76 -12.95
CA ALA A 38 7.26 8.90 -12.97
C ALA A 38 6.75 9.23 -14.38
N ASP A 39 7.37 8.66 -15.45
CA ASP A 39 7.03 8.91 -16.84
C ASP A 39 6.89 7.59 -17.61
N SER A 40 5.66 7.20 -17.86
CA SER A 40 5.32 5.96 -18.56
C SER A 40 5.69 5.95 -20.05
N THR A 41 6.10 7.09 -20.62
CA THR A 41 6.52 7.22 -22.03
C THR A 41 8.00 6.91 -22.23
N THR A 42 8.78 6.78 -21.15
CA THR A 42 10.20 6.45 -21.22
C THR A 42 10.42 4.98 -21.58
N THR A 43 11.65 4.64 -21.96
CA THR A 43 12.02 3.31 -22.48
C THR A 43 11.51 2.19 -21.57
N PRO A 44 10.78 1.20 -22.12
CA PRO A 44 10.37 0.02 -21.35
C PRO A 44 11.58 -0.82 -20.94
N VAL A 45 11.56 -1.28 -19.69
CA VAL A 45 12.58 -2.18 -19.11
C VAL A 45 11.91 -3.32 -18.37
N VAL A 46 12.65 -4.40 -18.16
CA VAL A 46 12.19 -5.53 -17.36
C VAL A 46 13.04 -5.60 -16.09
N GLN A 47 12.36 -5.46 -14.95
CA GLN A 47 12.96 -5.74 -13.64
C GLN A 47 12.80 -7.23 -13.35
N ILE A 48 13.93 -7.90 -13.06
CA ILE A 48 13.96 -9.31 -12.65
C ILE A 48 14.21 -9.38 -11.15
N GLU A 49 13.39 -10.15 -10.45
CA GLU A 49 13.51 -10.42 -9.02
C GLU A 49 13.10 -11.86 -8.70
N CYS A 50 13.38 -12.33 -7.48
CA CYS A 50 12.95 -13.62 -6.99
C CYS A 50 11.98 -13.46 -5.82
N ALA A 51 10.99 -14.35 -5.73
CA ALA A 51 10.09 -14.42 -4.59
C ALA A 51 10.79 -15.15 -3.45
N MET A 52 11.32 -14.43 -2.45
CA MET A 52 11.95 -15.02 -1.27
C MET A 52 11.00 -15.96 -0.50
N GLY A 53 9.70 -15.68 -0.49
CA GLY A 53 8.69 -16.54 0.14
C GLY A 53 8.63 -17.96 -0.45
N ALA A 54 9.00 -18.13 -1.72
CA ALA A 54 9.08 -19.45 -2.35
C ALA A 54 10.22 -20.33 -1.80
N ALA A 55 11.15 -19.76 -1.00
CA ALA A 55 12.21 -20.52 -0.36
C ALA A 55 11.67 -21.61 0.58
N ILE A 56 10.44 -21.49 1.07
CA ILE A 56 9.80 -22.54 1.89
C ILE A 56 9.74 -23.90 1.17
N GLU A 57 9.65 -23.91 -0.15
CA GLU A 57 9.60 -25.13 -0.97
C GLU A 57 10.98 -25.82 -1.11
N ALA A 58 12.06 -25.09 -0.78
CA ALA A 58 13.40 -25.61 -0.90
C ALA A 58 13.88 -26.42 0.33
N PHE A 59 13.13 -26.39 1.43
CA PHE A 59 13.52 -26.98 2.71
C PHE A 59 12.47 -27.97 3.19
N GLU A 60 12.92 -29.20 3.44
CA GLU A 60 12.09 -30.22 4.07
C GLU A 60 11.75 -29.82 5.51
N GLY A 61 10.50 -29.99 5.92
CA GLY A 61 10.01 -29.61 7.25
C GLY A 61 9.81 -28.12 7.47
N ALA A 62 9.97 -27.30 6.42
CA ALA A 62 9.64 -25.87 6.51
C ALA A 62 8.16 -25.68 6.86
N SER A 63 7.88 -24.68 7.69
CA SER A 63 6.52 -24.36 8.15
C SER A 63 6.27 -22.86 8.13
N ALA A 64 5.01 -22.47 8.17
CA ALA A 64 4.59 -21.08 8.26
C ALA A 64 3.97 -20.80 9.64
N ILE A 65 4.27 -19.62 10.17
CA ILE A 65 3.60 -19.12 11.38
C ILE A 65 2.52 -18.13 10.93
N GLU A 66 1.28 -18.35 11.34
CA GLU A 66 0.22 -17.40 11.09
C GLU A 66 0.41 -16.14 11.95
N VAL A 67 0.44 -14.99 11.29
CA VAL A 67 0.56 -13.68 11.93
C VAL A 67 -0.80 -12.98 11.88
N PRO A 68 -1.36 -12.52 13.01
CA PRO A 68 -2.62 -11.79 13.03
C PRO A 68 -2.59 -10.58 12.09
N ARG A 69 -3.69 -10.32 11.40
CA ARG A 69 -3.81 -9.21 10.44
C ARG A 69 -3.45 -7.86 11.08
N SER A 70 -3.72 -7.69 12.36
CA SER A 70 -3.38 -6.49 13.14
C SER A 70 -1.85 -6.19 13.22
N ARG A 71 -1.01 -7.17 12.91
CA ARG A 71 0.45 -7.02 12.86
C ARG A 71 0.98 -6.62 11.48
N PHE A 72 0.10 -6.43 10.49
CA PHE A 72 0.50 -6.18 9.12
C PHE A 72 -0.34 -5.06 8.50
N LEU A 73 0.29 -3.90 8.32
CA LEU A 73 -0.31 -2.72 7.69
C LEU A 73 0.55 -2.33 6.46
N PRO A 74 0.27 -2.94 5.28
CA PRO A 74 1.01 -2.59 4.07
C PRO A 74 0.57 -1.24 3.54
N VAL A 75 1.54 -0.40 3.17
CA VAL A 75 1.32 0.84 2.41
C VAL A 75 2.02 0.67 1.07
N LYS A 76 1.26 0.41 0.02
CA LYS A 76 1.78 0.16 -1.34
C LYS A 76 1.42 1.26 -2.33
N THR A 77 0.33 1.95 -2.06
CA THR A 77 -0.23 2.96 -2.94
C THR A 77 -0.62 4.21 -2.15
N THR A 78 -0.95 5.26 -2.84
CA THR A 78 -1.50 6.48 -2.24
C THR A 78 -2.90 6.28 -1.65
N ASN A 79 -3.62 5.23 -2.05
CA ASN A 79 -4.87 4.83 -1.40
C ASN A 79 -4.61 4.44 0.07
N ASP A 80 -3.63 3.56 0.28
CA ASP A 80 -3.22 3.14 1.63
C ASP A 80 -2.68 4.32 2.42
N LEU A 81 -1.93 5.22 1.76
CA LEU A 81 -1.37 6.41 2.37
C LEU A 81 -2.45 7.39 2.84
N MET A 82 -3.54 7.56 2.08
CA MET A 82 -4.70 8.38 2.48
C MET A 82 -5.27 7.89 3.81
N VAL A 83 -5.50 6.58 3.91
CA VAL A 83 -6.02 5.95 5.13
C VAL A 83 -5.04 6.12 6.29
N LEU A 84 -3.75 5.89 6.06
CA LEU A 84 -2.72 6.00 7.10
C LEU A 84 -2.56 7.42 7.63
N ARG A 85 -2.72 8.44 6.78
CA ARG A 85 -2.62 9.86 7.15
C ARG A 85 -3.91 10.44 7.72
N SER A 86 -5.02 9.71 7.63
CA SER A 86 -6.28 10.09 8.23
C SER A 86 -6.30 9.78 9.74
N ASP A 87 -7.39 10.12 10.39
CA ASP A 87 -7.66 9.81 11.77
C ASP A 87 -8.17 8.38 12.03
N ALA A 88 -8.20 7.52 10.99
CA ALA A 88 -8.51 6.10 11.13
C ALA A 88 -7.43 5.32 11.91
N TYR A 89 -6.25 5.92 12.07
CA TYR A 89 -5.15 5.39 12.87
C TYR A 89 -4.62 6.45 13.83
N GLU A 90 -4.09 5.99 14.95
CA GLU A 90 -3.35 6.82 15.91
C GLU A 90 -2.05 6.13 16.32
N VAL A 91 -1.06 6.91 16.70
CA VAL A 91 0.20 6.42 17.24
C VAL A 91 0.13 6.50 18.75
N ASP A 92 0.30 5.38 19.43
CA ASP A 92 0.30 5.34 20.90
C ASP A 92 1.63 5.82 21.51
N VAL A 93 1.68 5.86 22.83
CA VAL A 93 2.87 6.31 23.58
C VAL A 93 4.11 5.41 23.38
N ALA A 94 3.92 4.18 22.94
CA ALA A 94 5.00 3.25 22.60
C ALA A 94 5.44 3.38 21.11
N GLY A 95 4.84 4.29 20.35
CA GLY A 95 5.10 4.47 18.94
C GLY A 95 4.43 3.42 18.05
N GLN A 96 3.45 2.69 18.57
CA GLN A 96 2.71 1.69 17.79
C GLN A 96 1.49 2.33 17.11
N LEU A 97 1.24 1.91 15.89
CA LEU A 97 0.11 2.37 15.10
C LEU A 97 -1.12 1.49 15.40
N ASN A 98 -2.17 2.11 15.90
CA ASN A 98 -3.41 1.44 16.27
C ASN A 98 -4.58 1.99 15.43
N ALA A 99 -5.46 1.09 14.97
CA ALA A 99 -6.69 1.50 14.32
C ALA A 99 -7.66 2.10 15.36
N THR A 100 -8.22 3.26 15.05
CA THR A 100 -9.23 3.95 15.90
C THR A 100 -10.65 3.47 15.60
N VAL A 101 -10.80 2.63 14.57
CA VAL A 101 -12.08 2.12 14.04
C VAL A 101 -12.06 0.60 13.96
N GLY A 102 -13.23 -0.03 14.07
CA GLY A 102 -13.36 -1.48 13.95
C GLY A 102 -13.14 -1.99 12.52
N GLN A 103 -13.53 -1.20 11.53
CA GLN A 103 -13.30 -1.47 10.11
C GLN A 103 -12.69 -0.24 9.45
N VAL A 104 -11.54 -0.45 8.83
CA VAL A 104 -10.82 0.62 8.12
C VAL A 104 -11.49 0.89 6.78
N CYS A 105 -11.63 2.16 6.43
CA CYS A 105 -12.20 2.63 5.17
C CYS A 105 -11.43 2.07 3.96
N VAL A 106 -12.16 1.67 2.93
CA VAL A 106 -11.59 1.34 1.62
C VAL A 106 -11.46 2.63 0.80
N VAL A 107 -10.26 2.98 0.38
CA VAL A 107 -9.99 4.17 -0.44
C VAL A 107 -9.55 3.76 -1.83
N GLU A 108 -10.14 4.39 -2.84
CA GLU A 108 -9.78 4.24 -4.26
C GLU A 108 -9.62 5.62 -4.89
N LEU A 109 -8.39 6.02 -5.15
CA LEU A 109 -8.05 7.31 -5.76
C LEU A 109 -7.75 7.13 -7.25
N ASP A 110 -8.13 8.09 -8.07
CA ASP A 110 -7.86 8.06 -9.51
C ASP A 110 -6.35 8.05 -9.78
N PRO A 111 -5.79 6.97 -10.37
CA PRO A 111 -4.35 6.84 -10.59
C PRO A 111 -3.78 7.88 -11.57
N LYS A 112 -4.60 8.53 -12.37
CA LYS A 112 -4.16 9.63 -13.23
C LYS A 112 -3.69 10.84 -12.43
N TYR A 113 -4.28 11.08 -11.27
CA TYR A 113 -4.07 12.28 -10.47
C TYR A 113 -3.41 12.02 -9.11
N TYR A 114 -3.38 10.75 -8.63
CA TYR A 114 -2.88 10.42 -7.29
C TYR A 114 -1.80 9.33 -7.28
N LYS A 115 -1.30 8.88 -8.43
CA LYS A 115 -0.39 7.74 -8.52
C LYS A 115 0.95 7.96 -7.80
N THR A 116 1.52 9.16 -7.92
CA THR A 116 2.80 9.50 -7.29
C THR A 116 2.59 10.26 -5.99
N ILE A 117 3.60 10.19 -5.09
CA ILE A 117 3.55 10.94 -3.83
C ILE A 117 3.40 12.44 -4.07
N HIS A 118 4.06 13.00 -5.07
CA HIS A 118 3.95 14.40 -5.42
C HIS A 118 2.54 14.80 -5.84
N GLN A 119 1.89 13.99 -6.69
CA GLN A 119 0.50 14.21 -7.10
C GLN A 119 -0.47 14.14 -5.91
N PHE A 120 -0.25 13.19 -5.00
CA PHE A 120 -1.01 13.03 -3.78
C PHE A 120 -0.85 14.25 -2.86
N GLU A 121 0.38 14.66 -2.57
CA GLU A 121 0.69 15.82 -1.71
C GLU A 121 0.04 17.12 -2.21
N GLN A 122 0.00 17.32 -3.52
CA GLN A 122 -0.65 18.49 -4.10
C GLN A 122 -2.15 18.54 -3.80
N ARG A 123 -2.82 17.38 -3.74
CA ARG A 123 -4.28 17.27 -3.61
C ARG A 123 -4.76 17.05 -2.17
N VAL A 124 -3.84 16.71 -1.29
CA VAL A 124 -4.10 16.45 0.14
C VAL A 124 -3.23 17.38 0.99
N SER A 125 -2.92 18.57 0.48
CA SER A 125 -2.01 19.54 1.09
C SER A 125 -2.52 20.11 2.42
N GLN A 126 -3.84 20.11 2.63
CA GLN A 126 -4.47 20.58 3.86
C GLN A 126 -4.73 19.46 4.90
N GLY A 127 -4.20 18.28 4.65
CA GLY A 127 -4.42 17.09 5.47
C GLY A 127 -5.37 16.08 4.83
N ALA A 128 -5.27 14.84 5.26
CA ALA A 128 -6.19 13.80 4.83
C ALA A 128 -7.58 14.03 5.48
N PRO A 129 -8.67 13.72 4.78
CA PRO A 129 -10.01 13.79 5.37
C PRO A 129 -10.14 12.84 6.56
N SER A 130 -11.03 13.14 7.50
CA SER A 130 -11.45 12.21 8.53
C SER A 130 -12.14 11.01 7.89
N LEU A 131 -11.66 9.80 8.17
CA LEU A 131 -12.22 8.54 7.68
C LEU A 131 -12.81 7.66 8.78
N ARG A 132 -12.94 8.18 10.00
CA ARG A 132 -13.50 7.41 11.14
C ARG A 132 -14.92 6.92 10.92
N GLN A 133 -15.71 7.66 10.15
CA GLN A 133 -17.10 7.32 9.84
C GLN A 133 -17.29 6.79 8.42
N ALA A 134 -16.20 6.70 7.64
CA ALA A 134 -16.20 6.24 6.27
C ALA A 134 -16.13 4.72 6.17
N GLN A 135 -16.91 4.15 5.27
CA GLN A 135 -16.81 2.75 4.86
C GLN A 135 -16.02 2.65 3.55
N ARG A 136 -16.30 3.57 2.62
CA ARG A 136 -15.62 3.64 1.33
C ARG A 136 -15.52 5.07 0.82
N LEU A 137 -14.38 5.43 0.24
CA LEU A 137 -14.15 6.67 -0.48
C LEU A 137 -13.60 6.35 -1.87
N VAL A 138 -14.34 6.69 -2.90
CA VAL A 138 -13.91 6.58 -4.31
C VAL A 138 -13.77 7.97 -4.88
N VAL A 139 -12.64 8.26 -5.50
CA VAL A 139 -12.35 9.56 -6.12
C VAL A 139 -12.01 9.35 -7.59
N HIS A 140 -12.86 9.85 -8.47
CA HIS A 140 -12.61 9.92 -9.90
C HIS A 140 -12.29 11.35 -10.31
N GLY A 141 -11.23 11.55 -11.09
CA GLY A 141 -10.83 12.86 -11.59
C GLY A 141 -9.94 13.65 -10.64
N ASP A 142 -9.79 14.93 -10.95
CA ASP A 142 -8.86 15.86 -10.31
C ASP A 142 -9.52 16.61 -9.15
N TRP A 143 -9.50 16.02 -7.96
CA TRP A 143 -10.04 16.60 -6.74
C TRP A 143 -8.93 17.00 -5.76
N THR A 144 -9.05 18.19 -5.16
CA THR A 144 -8.22 18.65 -4.03
C THR A 144 -9.08 18.68 -2.78
N PHE A 145 -8.57 18.13 -1.67
CA PHE A 145 -9.26 18.14 -0.39
C PHE A 145 -8.85 19.38 0.42
N GLY A 146 -9.86 20.09 0.93
CA GLY A 146 -9.68 21.16 1.89
C GLY A 146 -9.36 20.64 3.30
N ALA A 147 -9.19 21.56 4.24
CA ALA A 147 -8.99 21.23 5.65
C ALA A 147 -10.28 20.68 6.28
N ASP A 148 -10.14 19.84 7.30
CA ASP A 148 -11.23 19.36 8.15
C ASP A 148 -12.41 18.72 7.39
N VAL A 149 -12.15 18.12 6.23
CA VAL A 149 -13.15 17.36 5.48
C VAL A 149 -13.45 16.06 6.23
N VAL A 150 -14.74 15.72 6.34
CA VAL A 150 -15.21 14.48 6.98
C VAL A 150 -15.92 13.62 5.93
N VAL A 151 -15.58 12.33 5.88
CA VAL A 151 -16.26 11.35 5.03
C VAL A 151 -17.09 10.42 5.90
N LYS A 152 -18.35 10.19 5.52
CA LYS A 152 -19.28 9.32 6.25
C LYS A 152 -19.96 8.33 5.29
N GLY A 153 -19.96 7.05 5.67
CA GLY A 153 -20.57 5.99 4.84
C GLY A 153 -19.76 5.70 3.58
N GLU A 154 -20.46 5.54 2.47
CA GLU A 154 -19.87 5.27 1.16
C GLU A 154 -19.99 6.50 0.27
N VAL A 155 -18.86 7.09 -0.10
CA VAL A 155 -18.81 8.32 -0.89
C VAL A 155 -18.09 8.07 -2.20
N THR A 156 -18.65 8.59 -3.30
CA THR A 156 -18.00 8.63 -4.60
C THR A 156 -17.99 10.07 -5.13
N LEU A 157 -16.81 10.63 -5.32
CA LEU A 157 -16.61 11.87 -6.05
C LEU A 157 -16.47 11.53 -7.53
N ALA A 158 -17.43 11.92 -8.33
CA ALA A 158 -17.41 11.71 -9.78
C ALA A 158 -16.39 12.64 -10.46
N ASP A 159 -15.84 12.22 -11.61
CA ASP A 159 -14.98 13.08 -12.40
C ASP A 159 -15.78 14.30 -12.93
N ALA A 160 -15.40 15.47 -12.49
CA ALA A 160 -16.02 16.73 -12.91
C ALA A 160 -15.52 17.22 -14.29
N GLY A 161 -14.55 16.51 -14.89
CA GLY A 161 -13.91 16.91 -16.15
C GLY A 161 -12.97 18.12 -16.03
N VAL A 162 -12.88 18.72 -14.86
CA VAL A 162 -12.00 19.85 -14.51
C VAL A 162 -11.43 19.67 -13.11
N ALA A 163 -10.32 20.34 -12.83
CA ALA A 163 -9.78 20.39 -11.46
C ALA A 163 -10.82 20.99 -10.51
N SER A 164 -11.15 20.27 -9.46
CA SER A 164 -12.19 20.60 -8.51
C SER A 164 -11.69 20.53 -7.08
N GLN A 165 -12.42 21.13 -6.16
CA GLN A 165 -12.05 21.17 -4.74
C GLN A 165 -13.23 20.76 -3.87
N VAL A 166 -12.95 19.93 -2.87
CA VAL A 166 -13.82 19.74 -1.71
C VAL A 166 -13.49 20.88 -0.73
N PRO A 167 -14.45 21.78 -0.42
CA PRO A 167 -14.19 22.90 0.48
C PRO A 167 -13.82 22.47 1.89
N ASP A 168 -13.19 23.39 2.64
CA ASP A 168 -12.86 23.16 4.05
C ASP A 168 -14.13 22.87 4.87
N GLY A 169 -14.01 21.98 5.84
CA GLY A 169 -15.10 21.61 6.75
C GLY A 169 -16.27 20.86 6.11
N THR A 170 -16.13 20.39 4.87
CA THR A 170 -17.22 19.68 4.17
C THR A 170 -17.48 18.32 4.79
N LEU A 171 -18.76 17.99 5.05
CA LEU A 171 -19.22 16.63 5.29
C LEU A 171 -19.64 16.00 3.95
N LEU A 172 -18.97 14.93 3.57
CA LEU A 172 -19.30 14.07 2.44
C LEU A 172 -20.07 12.84 2.94
N GLU A 173 -21.28 12.61 2.45
CA GLU A 173 -22.12 11.46 2.83
C GLU A 173 -23.00 10.96 1.66
#